data_6473645e4fd147869f969ce927c2a559
#
_entry.id   6473645e4fd147869f969ce927c2a559
#
_cell.length_a   1.000
_cell.length_b   1.000
_cell.length_c   1.000
_cell.angle_alpha   90.00
_cell.angle_beta   90.00
_cell.angle_gamma   90.00
#
_symmetry.space_group_name_H-M   'P 1'
#
loop_
_entity.id
_entity.type
_entity.pdbx_description
1 polymer ?
#
loop_
_entity_poly.entity_id
_entity_poly.type
_entity_poly.pdbx_seq_one_letter_code
_entity_poly.pdbx_strand_id
1 'polypeptide(L)'
;MFGVFCYYVMSVIKVQNISKHFGSLKAVDDLSFEVQAGQVFGFLGQNGSGKSTTIRMLLSLIHPTSGSIELFGKRIEKNREEILEQVGAIIERPDLYPYLSAKEHLQLFAKVRKQKIGEADINATLEKVGLAHRAQDKVQTFSLGMKQRLGIGIALVHNPSLIILDEPTNGLDPQGIADIRQLIQYLAKEEGKTVLVSSHLLSEIEQVAHQILIIHQGKKMVEGVTKELLDPEKRIVQIKTTDDATALHVIAAGSFSDYLLSRSE
;
A
#
# COMPACT_ATOMS: atom_id res chain seq x y z
N MET A 1 1.94 -41.45 6.68
CA MET A 1 1.89 -40.80 5.35
C MET A 1 1.39 -39.38 5.61
N PHE A 2 2.28 -38.44 5.90
CA PHE A 2 1.90 -37.04 6.16
C PHE A 2 1.78 -36.34 4.81
N GLY A 3 0.55 -36.02 4.41
CA GLY A 3 0.30 -35.19 3.22
C GLY A 3 0.82 -33.78 3.47
N VAL A 4 1.82 -33.37 2.73
CA VAL A 4 2.24 -31.96 2.64
C VAL A 4 1.13 -31.25 1.87
N PHE A 5 0.22 -30.60 2.61
CA PHE A 5 -0.70 -29.61 2.02
C PHE A 5 0.14 -28.40 1.60
N CYS A 6 0.52 -28.40 0.33
CA CYS A 6 1.06 -27.18 -0.29
C CYS A 6 -0.10 -26.17 -0.35
N TYR A 7 -0.17 -25.26 0.62
CA TYR A 7 -1.08 -24.11 0.52
C TYR A 7 -0.58 -23.27 -0.66
N TYR A 8 -1.24 -23.41 -1.78
CA TYR A 8 -1.06 -22.50 -2.91
C TYR A 8 -1.58 -21.11 -2.43
N VAL A 9 -0.69 -20.26 -1.94
CA VAL A 9 -1.06 -18.91 -1.57
C VAL A 9 -1.40 -18.18 -2.87
N MET A 10 -2.70 -17.90 -3.06
CA MET A 10 -3.17 -17.24 -4.29
C MET A 10 -2.64 -15.81 -4.35
N SER A 11 -1.91 -15.50 -5.42
CA SER A 11 -1.52 -14.13 -5.74
C SER A 11 -2.76 -13.32 -6.14
N VAL A 12 -3.04 -12.24 -5.39
CA VAL A 12 -4.15 -11.32 -5.67
C VAL A 12 -3.76 -10.28 -6.70
N ILE A 13 -2.51 -9.84 -6.68
CA ILE A 13 -1.93 -8.92 -7.68
C ILE A 13 -0.72 -9.62 -8.29
N LYS A 14 -0.68 -9.68 -9.61
CA LYS A 14 0.49 -10.12 -10.37
C LYS A 14 0.80 -9.11 -11.45
N VAL A 15 1.99 -8.53 -11.36
CA VAL A 15 2.51 -7.52 -12.28
C VAL A 15 3.74 -8.09 -12.97
N GLN A 16 3.76 -8.06 -14.31
CA GLN A 16 4.85 -8.65 -15.10
C GLN A 16 5.38 -7.61 -16.10
N ASN A 17 6.62 -7.20 -15.89
CA ASN A 17 7.43 -6.34 -16.77
C ASN A 17 6.68 -5.09 -17.27
N ILE A 18 5.85 -4.46 -16.36
CA ILE A 18 5.11 -3.27 -16.77
C ILE A 18 6.04 -2.07 -16.92
N SER A 19 5.79 -1.32 -17.98
CA SER A 19 6.42 -0.02 -18.19
C SER A 19 5.37 1.02 -18.53
N LYS A 20 5.61 2.28 -18.12
CA LYS A 20 4.78 3.42 -18.49
C LYS A 20 5.64 4.60 -18.88
N HIS A 21 5.44 5.03 -20.12
CA HIS A 21 6.13 6.19 -20.69
C HIS A 21 5.13 7.32 -20.94
N PHE A 22 5.54 8.54 -20.61
CA PHE A 22 4.87 9.79 -20.96
C PHE A 22 5.85 10.63 -21.79
N GLY A 23 5.75 10.53 -23.11
CA GLY A 23 6.79 11.09 -24.00
C GLY A 23 8.16 10.47 -23.71
N SER A 24 9.14 11.30 -23.37
CA SER A 24 10.50 10.86 -23.01
C SER A 24 10.64 10.38 -21.54
N LEU A 25 9.66 10.67 -20.69
CA LEU A 25 9.69 10.29 -19.28
C LEU A 25 9.28 8.83 -19.11
N LYS A 26 10.18 7.99 -18.59
CA LYS A 26 9.87 6.64 -18.13
C LYS A 26 9.41 6.69 -16.67
N ALA A 27 8.11 6.83 -16.45
CA ALA A 27 7.53 6.90 -15.09
C ALA A 27 7.57 5.55 -14.36
N VAL A 28 7.46 4.43 -15.09
CA VAL A 28 7.67 3.06 -14.63
C VAL A 28 8.46 2.33 -15.71
N ASP A 29 9.49 1.58 -15.33
CA ASP A 29 10.44 0.93 -16.22
C ASP A 29 10.69 -0.51 -15.76
N ASP A 30 10.09 -1.49 -16.45
CA ASP A 30 10.27 -2.94 -16.26
C ASP A 30 9.95 -3.43 -14.84
N LEU A 31 8.82 -3.00 -14.28
CA LEU A 31 8.43 -3.35 -12.92
C LEU A 31 7.66 -4.67 -12.88
N SER A 32 8.11 -5.61 -12.04
CA SER A 32 7.45 -6.89 -11.76
C SER A 32 7.37 -7.13 -10.26
N PHE A 33 6.20 -7.55 -9.75
CA PHE A 33 5.97 -7.94 -8.36
C PHE A 33 4.68 -8.73 -8.20
N GLU A 34 4.52 -9.39 -7.04
CA GLU A 34 3.32 -10.13 -6.70
C GLU A 34 2.85 -9.80 -5.27
N VAL A 35 1.54 -9.76 -5.07
CA VAL A 35 0.93 -9.56 -3.74
C VAL A 35 0.05 -10.76 -3.41
N GLN A 36 0.32 -11.39 -2.28
CA GLN A 36 -0.42 -12.55 -1.81
C GLN A 36 -1.71 -12.15 -1.08
N ALA A 37 -2.70 -13.04 -1.07
CA ALA A 37 -3.96 -12.82 -0.38
C ALA A 37 -3.79 -12.63 1.14
N GLY A 38 -4.61 -11.76 1.74
CA GLY A 38 -4.67 -11.58 3.18
C GLY A 38 -3.48 -10.83 3.79
N GLN A 39 -2.64 -10.21 2.98
CA GLN A 39 -1.44 -9.48 3.43
C GLN A 39 -1.58 -7.97 3.29
N VAL A 40 -0.82 -7.24 4.11
CA VAL A 40 -0.50 -5.84 3.85
C VAL A 40 0.80 -5.78 3.08
N PHE A 41 0.75 -5.21 1.87
CA PHE A 41 1.89 -4.99 0.99
C PHE A 41 2.24 -3.51 0.94
N GLY A 42 3.45 -3.18 1.38
CA GLY A 42 3.97 -1.82 1.40
C GLY A 42 4.65 -1.45 0.08
N PHE A 43 4.18 -0.38 -0.56
CA PHE A 43 4.75 0.15 -1.78
C PHE A 43 5.49 1.46 -1.50
N LEU A 44 6.80 1.37 -1.28
CA LEU A 44 7.64 2.45 -0.77
C LEU A 44 8.43 3.14 -1.89
N GLY A 45 8.59 4.45 -1.79
CA GLY A 45 9.43 5.22 -2.70
C GLY A 45 9.21 6.73 -2.55
N GLN A 46 10.19 7.51 -2.95
CA GLN A 46 10.09 8.98 -2.93
C GLN A 46 8.98 9.48 -3.87
N ASN A 47 8.60 10.75 -3.71
CA ASN A 47 7.68 11.41 -4.62
C ASN A 47 8.27 11.38 -6.04
N GLY A 48 7.42 11.06 -7.03
CA GLY A 48 7.85 10.89 -8.42
C GLY A 48 8.55 9.55 -8.74
N SER A 49 8.64 8.61 -7.80
CA SER A 49 9.29 7.29 -8.05
C SER A 49 8.46 6.33 -8.91
N GLY A 50 7.19 6.65 -9.21
CA GLY A 50 6.29 5.82 -10.01
C GLY A 50 5.17 5.12 -9.25
N LYS A 51 5.03 5.30 -7.90
CA LYS A 51 3.99 4.65 -7.07
C LYS A 51 2.58 4.89 -7.58
N SER A 52 2.14 6.16 -7.61
CA SER A 52 0.77 6.52 -8.03
C SER A 52 0.52 6.15 -9.51
N THR A 53 1.55 6.21 -10.36
CA THR A 53 1.46 5.73 -11.75
C THR A 53 1.17 4.24 -11.81
N THR A 54 1.88 3.45 -11.01
CA THR A 54 1.65 2.00 -10.90
C THR A 54 0.25 1.70 -10.35
N ILE A 55 -0.16 2.38 -9.28
CA ILE A 55 -1.52 2.25 -8.70
C ILE A 55 -2.60 2.58 -9.74
N ARG A 56 -2.44 3.65 -10.51
CA ARG A 56 -3.38 4.00 -11.58
C ARG A 56 -3.44 2.93 -12.67
N MET A 57 -2.34 2.25 -12.98
CA MET A 57 -2.34 1.10 -13.91
C MET A 57 -3.05 -0.11 -13.31
N LEU A 58 -2.83 -0.44 -12.01
CA LEU A 58 -3.54 -1.51 -11.30
C LEU A 58 -5.06 -1.29 -11.29
N LEU A 59 -5.51 -0.03 -11.28
CA LEU A 59 -6.93 0.34 -11.29
C LEU A 59 -7.48 0.56 -12.72
N SER A 60 -6.68 0.27 -13.75
CA SER A 60 -7.07 0.51 -15.16
C SER A 60 -7.54 1.95 -15.44
N LEU A 61 -6.99 2.92 -14.71
CA LEU A 61 -7.19 4.36 -14.97
C LEU A 61 -6.27 4.86 -16.08
N ILE A 62 -5.11 4.22 -16.23
CA ILE A 62 -4.18 4.39 -17.34
C ILE A 62 -3.68 3.01 -17.78
N HIS A 63 -3.36 2.88 -19.06
CA HIS A 63 -2.79 1.63 -19.59
C HIS A 63 -1.28 1.63 -19.51
N PRO A 64 -0.64 0.49 -19.20
CA PRO A 64 0.80 0.33 -19.33
C PRO A 64 1.22 0.49 -20.82
N THR A 65 2.45 0.93 -21.06
CA THR A 65 3.05 0.96 -22.40
C THR A 65 3.46 -0.45 -22.84
N SER A 66 3.91 -1.28 -21.89
CA SER A 66 4.23 -2.69 -22.08
C SER A 66 4.04 -3.48 -20.80
N GLY A 67 4.07 -4.81 -20.86
CA GLY A 67 3.88 -5.72 -19.76
C GLY A 67 2.42 -6.09 -19.55
N SER A 68 2.10 -6.74 -18.41
CA SER A 68 0.74 -7.20 -18.10
C SER A 68 0.45 -7.11 -16.61
N ILE A 69 -0.84 -6.93 -16.30
CA ILE A 69 -1.38 -6.86 -14.94
C ILE A 69 -2.51 -7.87 -14.82
N GLU A 70 -2.41 -8.71 -13.80
CA GLU A 70 -3.47 -9.63 -13.41
C GLU A 70 -3.89 -9.33 -11.97
N LEU A 71 -5.20 -9.24 -11.74
CA LEU A 71 -5.80 -9.17 -10.42
C LEU A 71 -6.76 -10.35 -10.27
N PHE A 72 -6.67 -11.05 -9.13
CA PHE A 72 -7.46 -12.26 -8.85
C PHE A 72 -7.31 -13.32 -9.96
N GLY A 73 -6.11 -13.46 -10.55
CA GLY A 73 -5.82 -14.39 -11.65
C GLY A 73 -6.41 -14.00 -13.00
N LYS A 74 -6.97 -12.79 -13.14
CA LYS A 74 -7.60 -12.29 -14.37
C LYS A 74 -6.86 -11.07 -14.91
N ARG A 75 -6.65 -11.03 -16.23
CA ARG A 75 -6.10 -9.85 -16.91
C ARG A 75 -7.05 -8.66 -16.82
N ILE A 76 -6.55 -7.53 -16.34
CA ILE A 76 -7.37 -6.36 -16.07
C ILE A 76 -7.95 -5.75 -17.35
N GLU A 77 -7.24 -5.82 -18.47
CA GLU A 77 -7.69 -5.28 -19.75
C GLU A 77 -8.95 -5.98 -20.28
N LYS A 78 -9.14 -7.26 -19.91
CA LYS A 78 -10.25 -8.10 -20.38
C LYS A 78 -11.40 -8.21 -19.39
N ASN A 79 -11.14 -8.00 -18.09
CA ASN A 79 -12.09 -8.32 -17.02
C ASN A 79 -12.26 -7.12 -16.05
N ARG A 80 -12.10 -5.90 -16.56
CA ARG A 80 -12.04 -4.67 -15.75
C ARG A 80 -13.19 -4.52 -14.76
N GLU A 81 -14.44 -4.68 -15.22
CA GLU A 81 -15.62 -4.49 -14.35
C GLU A 81 -15.64 -5.51 -13.21
N GLU A 82 -15.49 -6.79 -13.53
CA GLU A 82 -15.51 -7.89 -12.55
C GLU A 82 -14.39 -7.75 -11.51
N ILE A 83 -13.21 -7.32 -11.94
CA ILE A 83 -12.07 -7.08 -11.07
C ILE A 83 -12.35 -5.89 -10.15
N LEU A 84 -12.79 -4.75 -10.69
CA LEU A 84 -12.98 -3.52 -9.93
C LEU A 84 -14.19 -3.60 -8.97
N GLU A 85 -15.11 -4.53 -9.16
CA GLU A 85 -16.15 -4.84 -8.16
C GLU A 85 -15.56 -5.41 -6.86
N GLN A 86 -14.38 -6.03 -6.91
CA GLN A 86 -13.68 -6.62 -5.76
C GLN A 86 -12.58 -5.71 -5.20
N VAL A 87 -12.41 -4.50 -5.76
CA VAL A 87 -11.36 -3.56 -5.37
C VAL A 87 -11.97 -2.30 -4.76
N GLY A 88 -11.50 -1.93 -3.57
CA GLY A 88 -11.69 -0.62 -2.98
C GLY A 88 -10.41 0.19 -3.10
N ALA A 89 -10.48 1.44 -3.54
CA ALA A 89 -9.28 2.25 -3.70
C ALA A 89 -9.46 3.70 -3.31
N ILE A 90 -8.40 4.29 -2.74
CA ILE A 90 -8.23 5.74 -2.62
C ILE A 90 -6.91 6.09 -3.27
N ILE A 91 -6.96 7.04 -4.22
CA ILE A 91 -5.79 7.60 -4.87
C ILE A 91 -5.68 9.05 -4.41
N GLU A 92 -4.57 9.36 -3.75
CA GLU A 92 -4.32 10.69 -3.18
C GLU A 92 -5.39 11.05 -2.11
N ARG A 93 -6.00 12.24 -2.19
CA ARG A 93 -7.02 12.68 -1.23
C ARG A 93 -8.43 12.35 -1.72
N PRO A 94 -9.32 11.91 -0.81
CA PRO A 94 -10.71 11.68 -1.22
C PRO A 94 -11.42 13.01 -1.53
N ASP A 95 -12.00 13.11 -2.73
CA ASP A 95 -12.87 14.22 -3.10
C ASP A 95 -14.25 14.02 -2.48
N LEU A 96 -14.50 14.74 -1.39
CA LEU A 96 -15.74 14.64 -0.62
C LEU A 96 -16.60 15.88 -0.82
N TYR A 97 -17.91 15.67 -0.91
CA TYR A 97 -18.89 16.76 -1.00
C TYR A 97 -19.08 17.40 0.38
N PRO A 98 -18.67 18.67 0.60
CA PRO A 98 -18.66 19.28 1.94
C PRO A 98 -20.04 19.41 2.58
N TYR A 99 -21.10 19.46 1.77
CA TYR A 99 -22.50 19.61 2.20
C TYR A 99 -23.23 18.29 2.51
N LEU A 100 -22.64 17.14 2.17
CA LEU A 100 -23.16 15.83 2.54
C LEU A 100 -22.62 15.39 3.90
N SER A 101 -23.41 14.59 4.60
CA SER A 101 -22.96 13.90 5.83
C SER A 101 -22.12 12.66 5.48
N ALA A 102 -21.42 12.09 6.48
CA ALA A 102 -20.68 10.85 6.28
C ALA A 102 -21.60 9.71 5.80
N LYS A 103 -22.78 9.58 6.39
CA LYS A 103 -23.77 8.57 5.99
C LYS A 103 -24.26 8.79 4.56
N GLU A 104 -24.60 10.03 4.19
CA GLU A 104 -25.05 10.37 2.85
C GLU A 104 -23.97 10.07 1.78
N HIS A 105 -22.67 10.24 2.11
CA HIS A 105 -21.57 9.83 1.23
C HIS A 105 -21.59 8.32 0.98
N LEU A 106 -21.62 7.51 2.04
CA LEU A 106 -21.65 6.06 1.88
C LEU A 106 -22.89 5.60 1.10
N GLN A 107 -24.05 6.19 1.35
CA GLN A 107 -25.27 5.91 0.59
C GLN A 107 -25.14 6.26 -0.89
N LEU A 108 -24.51 7.40 -1.20
CA LEU A 108 -24.28 7.83 -2.58
C LEU A 108 -23.40 6.83 -3.32
N PHE A 109 -22.24 6.47 -2.74
CA PHE A 109 -21.31 5.54 -3.37
C PHE A 109 -21.81 4.10 -3.39
N ALA A 110 -22.63 3.69 -2.42
CA ALA A 110 -23.30 2.39 -2.43
C ALA A 110 -24.25 2.23 -3.63
N LYS A 111 -24.97 3.31 -4.02
CA LYS A 111 -25.88 3.30 -5.17
C LYS A 111 -25.20 3.11 -6.52
N VAL A 112 -23.90 3.44 -6.63
CA VAL A 112 -23.13 3.27 -7.87
C VAL A 112 -22.71 1.82 -8.11
N ARG A 113 -22.78 0.98 -7.06
CA ARG A 113 -22.39 -0.44 -7.14
C ARG A 113 -23.55 -1.30 -7.67
N LYS A 114 -23.20 -2.37 -8.40
CA LYS A 114 -24.18 -3.36 -8.86
C LYS A 114 -24.77 -4.17 -7.69
N GLN A 115 -23.96 -4.39 -6.66
CA GLN A 115 -24.37 -5.09 -5.45
C GLN A 115 -25.30 -4.20 -4.61
N LYS A 116 -26.38 -4.80 -4.09
CA LYS A 116 -27.31 -4.12 -3.18
C LYS A 116 -26.66 -3.97 -1.80
N ILE A 117 -26.31 -2.75 -1.45
CA ILE A 117 -25.71 -2.38 -0.16
C ILE A 117 -26.81 -1.78 0.70
N GLY A 118 -27.06 -2.36 1.87
CA GLY A 118 -28.12 -1.98 2.78
C GLY A 118 -27.67 -0.95 3.83
N GLU A 119 -28.64 -0.48 4.63
CA GLU A 119 -28.42 0.44 5.74
C GLU A 119 -27.48 -0.16 6.81
N ALA A 120 -27.61 -1.48 7.05
CA ALA A 120 -26.75 -2.21 7.99
C ALA A 120 -25.29 -2.17 7.56
N ASP A 121 -24.99 -2.37 6.27
CA ASP A 121 -23.63 -2.36 5.73
C ASP A 121 -23.00 -0.95 5.85
N ILE A 122 -23.82 0.09 5.63
CA ILE A 122 -23.39 1.49 5.77
C ILE A 122 -23.04 1.80 7.22
N ASN A 123 -23.89 1.40 8.18
CA ASN A 123 -23.64 1.61 9.60
C ASN A 123 -22.41 0.83 10.06
N ALA A 124 -22.27 -0.44 9.68
CA ALA A 124 -21.09 -1.24 9.98
C ALA A 124 -19.81 -0.62 9.41
N THR A 125 -19.88 -0.03 8.20
CA THR A 125 -18.73 0.67 7.59
C THR A 125 -18.38 1.93 8.39
N LEU A 126 -19.37 2.71 8.85
CA LEU A 126 -19.15 3.89 9.70
C LEU A 126 -18.51 3.52 11.04
N GLU A 127 -18.95 2.43 11.66
CA GLU A 127 -18.33 1.90 12.88
C GLU A 127 -16.89 1.50 12.64
N LYS A 128 -16.63 0.74 11.57
CA LYS A 128 -15.30 0.26 11.18
C LYS A 128 -14.29 1.40 10.99
N VAL A 129 -14.70 2.51 10.38
CA VAL A 129 -13.83 3.67 10.19
C VAL A 129 -13.89 4.67 11.36
N GLY A 130 -14.59 4.33 12.46
CA GLY A 130 -14.66 5.16 13.66
C GLY A 130 -15.44 6.47 13.48
N LEU A 131 -16.44 6.49 12.58
CA LEU A 131 -17.25 7.68 12.28
C LEU A 131 -18.73 7.52 12.61
N ALA A 132 -19.14 6.43 13.28
CA ALA A 132 -20.54 6.18 13.62
C ALA A 132 -21.17 7.33 14.44
N HIS A 133 -20.44 7.88 15.41
CA HIS A 133 -20.89 8.99 16.26
C HIS A 133 -21.00 10.34 15.52
N ARG A 134 -20.46 10.45 14.31
CA ARG A 134 -20.48 11.61 13.42
C ARG A 134 -21.20 11.34 12.10
N ALA A 135 -21.98 10.24 12.03
CA ALA A 135 -22.61 9.77 10.80
C ALA A 135 -23.48 10.83 10.11
N GLN A 136 -24.17 11.66 10.88
CA GLN A 136 -25.07 12.70 10.37
C GLN A 136 -24.41 14.07 10.19
N ASP A 137 -23.15 14.22 10.63
CA ASP A 137 -22.46 15.50 10.54
C ASP A 137 -21.97 15.77 9.12
N LYS A 138 -22.06 17.03 8.70
CA LYS A 138 -21.60 17.47 7.38
C LYS A 138 -20.07 17.40 7.28
N VAL A 139 -19.55 16.90 6.16
CA VAL A 139 -18.10 16.68 5.94
C VAL A 139 -17.30 17.98 6.00
N GLN A 140 -17.90 19.15 5.74
CA GLN A 140 -17.21 20.43 5.94
C GLN A 140 -16.70 20.65 7.36
N THR A 141 -17.30 19.99 8.38
CA THR A 141 -16.89 20.09 9.78
C THR A 141 -15.83 19.06 10.17
N PHE A 142 -15.42 18.19 9.25
CA PHE A 142 -14.49 17.09 9.53
C PHE A 142 -13.03 17.56 9.49
N SER A 143 -12.25 17.05 10.43
CA SER A 143 -10.78 17.14 10.36
C SER A 143 -10.24 16.37 9.13
N LEU A 144 -8.98 16.61 8.78
CA LEU A 144 -8.34 15.89 7.67
C LEU A 144 -8.35 14.37 7.92
N GLY A 145 -8.04 13.92 9.15
CA GLY A 145 -8.08 12.51 9.51
C GLY A 145 -9.49 11.90 9.42
N MET A 146 -10.54 12.65 9.80
CA MET A 146 -11.92 12.19 9.61
C MET A 146 -12.29 12.07 8.13
N LYS A 147 -11.86 13.02 7.29
CA LYS A 147 -12.06 12.96 5.84
C LYS A 147 -11.34 11.76 5.23
N GLN A 148 -10.13 11.49 5.65
CA GLN A 148 -9.36 10.33 5.20
C GLN A 148 -10.06 9.02 5.58
N ARG A 149 -10.50 8.89 6.84
CA ARG A 149 -11.26 7.72 7.31
C ARG A 149 -12.58 7.53 6.56
N LEU A 150 -13.30 8.61 6.25
CA LEU A 150 -14.50 8.54 5.42
C LEU A 150 -14.18 8.07 3.99
N GLY A 151 -13.10 8.56 3.39
CA GLY A 151 -12.62 8.07 2.09
C GLY A 151 -12.36 6.57 2.11
N ILE A 152 -11.67 6.06 3.15
CA ILE A 152 -11.49 4.61 3.34
C ILE A 152 -12.83 3.91 3.49
N GLY A 153 -13.78 4.47 4.24
CA GLY A 153 -15.15 3.94 4.36
C GLY A 153 -15.84 3.80 2.99
N ILE A 154 -15.70 4.79 2.12
CA ILE A 154 -16.22 4.74 0.74
C ILE A 154 -15.58 3.59 -0.04
N ALA A 155 -14.27 3.40 0.11
CA ALA A 155 -13.57 2.29 -0.53
C ALA A 155 -14.01 0.91 0.03
N LEU A 156 -14.48 0.84 1.26
CA LEU A 156 -14.88 -0.39 1.97
C LEU A 156 -16.35 -0.75 1.85
N VAL A 157 -17.23 0.20 1.51
CA VAL A 157 -18.71 0.06 1.64
C VAL A 157 -19.29 -1.14 0.89
N HIS A 158 -18.64 -1.58 -0.18
CA HIS A 158 -19.03 -2.74 -0.99
C HIS A 158 -18.27 -4.02 -0.61
N ASN A 159 -17.59 -4.02 0.54
CA ASN A 159 -16.85 -5.16 1.09
C ASN A 159 -15.80 -5.78 0.13
N PRO A 160 -14.86 -5.01 -0.42
CA PRO A 160 -13.87 -5.50 -1.38
C PRO A 160 -12.91 -6.53 -0.75
N SER A 161 -12.30 -7.39 -1.58
CA SER A 161 -11.23 -8.31 -1.17
C SER A 161 -9.85 -7.68 -1.22
N LEU A 162 -9.66 -6.70 -2.12
CA LEU A 162 -8.42 -5.93 -2.28
C LEU A 162 -8.68 -4.45 -1.99
N ILE A 163 -7.84 -3.86 -1.17
CA ILE A 163 -7.87 -2.45 -0.81
C ILE A 163 -6.56 -1.80 -1.25
N ILE A 164 -6.63 -0.70 -1.99
CA ILE A 164 -5.47 0.05 -2.47
C ILE A 164 -5.53 1.47 -1.90
N LEU A 165 -4.52 1.83 -1.12
CA LEU A 165 -4.43 3.13 -0.44
C LEU A 165 -3.15 3.85 -0.89
N ASP A 166 -3.31 4.96 -1.61
CA ASP A 166 -2.18 5.78 -2.05
C ASP A 166 -1.92 6.91 -1.04
N GLU A 167 -0.79 6.84 -0.33
CA GLU A 167 -0.35 7.81 0.69
C GLU A 167 -1.44 8.13 1.75
N PRO A 168 -2.08 7.12 2.40
CA PRO A 168 -3.28 7.36 3.21
C PRO A 168 -3.04 8.17 4.50
N THR A 169 -1.80 8.32 4.93
CA THR A 169 -1.38 9.02 6.15
C THR A 169 -0.86 10.43 5.87
N ASN A 170 -0.72 10.81 4.59
CA ASN A 170 -0.09 12.06 4.20
C ASN A 170 -0.84 13.29 4.75
N GLY A 171 -0.12 14.11 5.53
CA GLY A 171 -0.62 15.35 6.12
C GLY A 171 -1.49 15.17 7.36
N LEU A 172 -1.58 13.94 7.90
CA LEU A 172 -2.28 13.67 9.16
C LEU A 172 -1.38 14.00 10.37
N ASP A 173 -2.02 14.29 11.47
CA ASP A 173 -1.37 14.36 12.78
C ASP A 173 -0.99 12.95 13.29
N PRO A 174 -0.15 12.84 14.34
CA PRO A 174 0.29 11.53 14.84
C PRO A 174 -0.86 10.61 15.25
N GLN A 175 -1.96 11.16 15.79
CA GLN A 175 -3.12 10.36 16.15
C GLN A 175 -3.85 9.82 14.91
N GLY A 176 -4.04 10.66 13.90
CA GLY A 176 -4.64 10.24 12.62
C GLY A 176 -3.82 9.16 11.91
N ILE A 177 -2.48 9.24 11.95
CA ILE A 177 -1.58 8.21 11.44
C ILE A 177 -1.81 6.89 12.21
N ALA A 178 -1.87 6.94 13.53
CA ALA A 178 -2.11 5.77 14.38
C ALA A 178 -3.46 5.11 14.08
N ASP A 179 -4.52 5.93 13.93
CA ASP A 179 -5.88 5.46 13.62
C ASP A 179 -5.92 4.72 12.26
N ILE A 180 -5.31 5.30 11.21
CA ILE A 180 -5.24 4.67 9.88
C ILE A 180 -4.44 3.37 9.92
N ARG A 181 -3.34 3.34 10.66
CA ARG A 181 -2.52 2.15 10.86
C ARG A 181 -3.31 1.01 11.50
N GLN A 182 -4.02 1.31 12.59
CA GLN A 182 -4.87 0.33 13.26
C GLN A 182 -5.96 -0.21 12.34
N LEU A 183 -6.57 0.67 11.54
CA LEU A 183 -7.58 0.28 10.57
C LEU A 183 -6.99 -0.67 9.50
N ILE A 184 -5.82 -0.37 8.93
CA ILE A 184 -5.15 -1.24 7.95
C ILE A 184 -4.84 -2.62 8.56
N GLN A 185 -4.31 -2.64 9.79
CA GLN A 185 -4.02 -3.89 10.50
C GLN A 185 -5.28 -4.71 10.77
N TYR A 186 -6.36 -4.07 11.21
CA TYR A 186 -7.66 -4.70 11.44
C TYR A 186 -8.20 -5.35 10.15
N LEU A 187 -8.20 -4.60 9.04
CA LEU A 187 -8.69 -5.09 7.75
C LEU A 187 -7.94 -6.34 7.26
N ALA A 188 -6.62 -6.39 7.48
CA ALA A 188 -5.83 -7.54 7.07
C ALA A 188 -5.96 -8.72 8.04
N LYS A 189 -5.85 -8.49 9.35
CA LYS A 189 -5.79 -9.56 10.35
C LYS A 189 -7.15 -10.15 10.69
N GLU A 190 -8.15 -9.29 10.89
CA GLU A 190 -9.47 -9.72 11.35
C GLU A 190 -10.43 -10.00 10.20
N GLU A 191 -10.31 -9.26 9.08
CA GLU A 191 -11.20 -9.44 7.93
C GLU A 191 -10.56 -10.18 6.76
N GLY A 192 -9.29 -10.56 6.87
CA GLY A 192 -8.58 -11.30 5.82
C GLY A 192 -8.43 -10.54 4.51
N LYS A 193 -8.54 -9.20 4.53
CA LYS A 193 -8.41 -8.37 3.33
C LYS A 193 -6.96 -8.29 2.88
N THR A 194 -6.76 -8.18 1.58
CA THR A 194 -5.46 -7.82 1.01
C THR A 194 -5.38 -6.30 0.93
N VAL A 195 -4.32 -5.70 1.46
CA VAL A 195 -4.13 -4.25 1.44
C VAL A 195 -2.82 -3.90 0.76
N LEU A 196 -2.88 -3.12 -0.32
CA LEU A 196 -1.71 -2.46 -0.88
C LEU A 196 -1.70 -1.01 -0.39
N VAL A 197 -0.65 -0.62 0.32
CA VAL A 197 -0.50 0.73 0.85
C VAL A 197 0.79 1.36 0.35
N SER A 198 0.70 2.55 -0.25
CA SER A 198 1.88 3.31 -0.64
C SER A 198 2.28 4.31 0.44
N SER A 199 3.57 4.56 0.58
CA SER A 199 4.13 5.66 1.37
C SER A 199 5.52 6.06 0.86
N HIS A 200 5.94 7.26 1.21
CA HIS A 200 7.33 7.71 1.05
C HIS A 200 8.13 7.57 2.36
N LEU A 201 7.48 7.17 3.46
CA LEU A 201 8.07 7.01 4.79
C LEU A 201 8.16 5.53 5.17
N LEU A 202 9.41 5.04 5.32
CA LEU A 202 9.66 3.66 5.72
C LEU A 202 9.05 3.34 7.09
N SER A 203 9.13 4.29 8.04
CA SER A 203 8.61 4.11 9.41
C SER A 203 7.10 3.88 9.49
N GLU A 204 6.33 4.29 8.49
CA GLU A 204 4.90 4.01 8.42
C GLU A 204 4.63 2.60 7.90
N ILE A 205 5.34 2.20 6.84
CA ILE A 205 5.19 0.90 6.18
C ILE A 205 5.71 -0.24 7.07
N GLU A 206 6.84 -0.05 7.74
CA GLU A 206 7.44 -1.02 8.65
C GLU A 206 6.46 -1.55 9.70
N GLN A 207 5.56 -0.71 10.17
CA GLN A 207 4.64 -1.05 11.26
C GLN A 207 3.38 -1.81 10.80
N VAL A 208 3.08 -1.83 9.50
CA VAL A 208 1.85 -2.44 8.98
C VAL A 208 2.10 -3.52 7.94
N ALA A 209 3.16 -3.40 7.12
CA ALA A 209 3.37 -4.26 5.96
C ALA A 209 4.05 -5.59 6.32
N HIS A 210 3.56 -6.67 5.73
CA HIS A 210 4.17 -8.00 5.80
C HIS A 210 5.32 -8.13 4.80
N GLN A 211 5.13 -7.55 3.61
CA GLN A 211 6.10 -7.43 2.53
C GLN A 211 6.21 -5.99 2.08
N ILE A 212 7.39 -5.60 1.62
CA ILE A 212 7.65 -4.29 1.05
C ILE A 212 8.30 -4.41 -0.32
N LEU A 213 7.92 -3.48 -1.19
CA LEU A 213 8.58 -3.20 -2.45
C LEU A 213 9.05 -1.76 -2.43
N ILE A 214 10.34 -1.54 -2.63
CA ILE A 214 10.93 -0.20 -2.74
C ILE A 214 11.19 0.11 -4.21
N ILE A 215 10.66 1.25 -4.68
CA ILE A 215 10.89 1.72 -6.03
C ILE A 215 11.63 3.06 -6.05
N HIS A 216 12.48 3.23 -7.05
CA HIS A 216 13.18 4.47 -7.32
C HIS A 216 13.26 4.71 -8.82
N GLN A 217 12.89 5.91 -9.28
CA GLN A 217 12.90 6.28 -10.71
C GLN A 217 12.23 5.23 -11.63
N GLY A 218 11.06 4.74 -11.21
CA GLY A 218 10.27 3.77 -11.95
C GLY A 218 10.75 2.32 -11.88
N LYS A 219 11.86 2.02 -11.19
CA LYS A 219 12.46 0.68 -11.12
C LYS A 219 12.35 0.09 -9.72
N LYS A 220 12.22 -1.24 -9.68
CA LYS A 220 12.33 -2.01 -8.45
C LYS A 220 13.75 -1.97 -7.91
N MET A 221 13.92 -1.55 -6.67
CA MET A 221 15.19 -1.55 -5.96
C MET A 221 15.33 -2.80 -5.09
N VAL A 222 14.31 -3.09 -4.28
CA VAL A 222 14.30 -4.25 -3.40
C VAL A 222 12.85 -4.67 -3.15
N GLU A 223 12.64 -5.97 -2.96
CA GLU A 223 11.35 -6.57 -2.57
C GLU A 223 11.62 -7.70 -1.59
N GLY A 224 10.80 -7.83 -0.55
CA GLY A 224 10.92 -8.93 0.40
C GLY A 224 10.06 -8.77 1.64
N VAL A 225 10.21 -9.73 2.56
CA VAL A 225 9.54 -9.71 3.86
C VAL A 225 10.08 -8.57 4.70
N THR A 226 9.18 -7.74 5.23
CA THR A 226 9.54 -6.51 5.96
C THR A 226 10.52 -6.80 7.11
N LYS A 227 10.24 -7.81 7.91
CA LYS A 227 11.09 -8.19 9.05
C LYS A 227 12.49 -8.62 8.64
N GLU A 228 12.63 -9.27 7.49
CA GLU A 228 13.95 -9.75 7.01
C GLU A 228 14.77 -8.62 6.41
N LEU A 229 14.10 -7.71 5.67
CA LEU A 229 14.77 -6.56 5.03
C LEU A 229 15.19 -5.48 6.04
N LEU A 230 14.45 -5.36 7.14
CA LEU A 230 14.70 -4.35 8.17
C LEU A 230 15.34 -4.92 9.44
N ASP A 231 15.85 -6.15 9.37
CA ASP A 231 16.52 -6.82 10.48
C ASP A 231 17.74 -5.97 10.94
N PRO A 232 17.76 -5.53 12.21
CA PRO A 232 18.88 -4.76 12.73
C PRO A 232 20.21 -5.52 12.67
N GLU A 233 20.19 -6.85 12.78
CA GLU A 233 21.39 -7.70 12.75
C GLU A 233 22.00 -7.79 11.34
N LYS A 234 21.23 -7.46 10.30
CA LYS A 234 21.67 -7.43 8.89
C LYS A 234 22.03 -6.04 8.39
N ARG A 235 22.11 -5.04 9.27
CA ARG A 235 22.46 -3.67 8.89
C ARG A 235 23.93 -3.57 8.50
N ILE A 236 24.19 -3.11 7.29
CA ILE A 236 25.53 -2.78 6.84
C ILE A 236 25.74 -1.28 6.98
N VAL A 237 26.77 -0.89 7.73
CA VAL A 237 27.17 0.51 7.86
C VAL A 237 28.37 0.73 6.95
N GLN A 238 28.20 1.56 5.92
CA GLN A 238 29.30 1.95 5.05
C GLN A 238 29.94 3.22 5.60
N ILE A 239 31.23 3.14 5.97
CA ILE A 239 31.99 4.26 6.48
C ILE A 239 32.96 4.71 5.38
N LYS A 240 32.90 5.99 4.98
CA LYS A 240 33.92 6.63 4.14
C LYS A 240 34.88 7.39 5.03
N THR A 241 36.17 7.15 4.85
CA THR A 241 37.21 7.84 5.63
C THR A 241 38.19 8.54 4.70
N THR A 242 38.99 9.46 5.24
CA THR A 242 40.06 10.14 4.51
C THR A 242 41.35 9.29 4.45
N ASP A 243 41.46 8.27 5.33
CA ASP A 243 42.55 7.31 5.38
C ASP A 243 41.98 5.95 5.78
N ASP A 244 41.67 5.14 4.78
CA ASP A 244 41.07 3.82 4.96
C ASP A 244 42.00 2.83 5.67
N ALA A 245 43.32 2.96 5.50
CA ALA A 245 44.28 2.06 6.12
C ALA A 245 44.33 2.25 7.65
N THR A 246 44.37 3.50 8.10
CA THR A 246 44.32 3.85 9.52
C THR A 246 42.96 3.50 10.12
N ALA A 247 41.87 3.77 9.42
CA ALA A 247 40.49 3.43 9.86
C ALA A 247 40.32 1.92 10.05
N LEU A 248 40.79 1.10 9.09
CA LEU A 248 40.75 -0.36 9.18
C LEU A 248 41.56 -0.88 10.36
N HIS A 249 42.74 -0.31 10.62
CA HIS A 249 43.56 -0.70 11.75
C HIS A 249 42.88 -0.41 13.09
N VAL A 250 42.24 0.76 13.21
CA VAL A 250 41.49 1.14 14.44
C VAL A 250 40.27 0.25 14.65
N ILE A 251 39.51 -0.04 13.59
CA ILE A 251 38.32 -0.90 13.66
C ILE A 251 38.71 -2.33 13.99
N ALA A 252 39.75 -2.87 13.34
CA ALA A 252 40.26 -4.22 13.59
C ALA A 252 40.85 -4.41 14.97
N ALA A 253 41.41 -3.37 15.57
CA ALA A 253 41.93 -3.39 16.95
C ALA A 253 40.85 -3.13 18.01
N GLY A 254 39.66 -2.72 17.62
CA GLY A 254 38.56 -2.39 18.51
C GLY A 254 37.51 -3.50 18.65
N SER A 255 36.46 -3.21 19.44
CA SER A 255 35.32 -4.11 19.68
C SER A 255 34.42 -4.35 18.45
N PHE A 256 34.74 -3.75 17.30
CA PHE A 256 33.98 -3.88 16.03
C PHE A 256 34.65 -4.80 15.01
N SER A 257 35.76 -5.48 15.36
CA SER A 257 36.51 -6.38 14.45
C SER A 257 35.64 -7.47 13.81
N ASP A 258 34.71 -8.03 14.60
CA ASP A 258 33.82 -9.12 14.16
C ASP A 258 32.76 -8.68 13.14
N TYR A 259 32.56 -7.38 12.97
CA TYR A 259 31.57 -6.79 12.05
C TYR A 259 32.19 -6.31 10.72
N LEU A 260 33.49 -6.48 10.52
CA LEU A 260 34.16 -6.11 9.29
C LEU A 260 33.82 -7.11 8.18
N LEU A 261 32.93 -6.74 7.24
CA LEU A 261 32.49 -7.62 6.16
C LEU A 261 33.38 -7.55 4.92
N SER A 262 33.80 -6.37 4.46
CA SER A 262 34.66 -6.20 3.30
C SER A 262 35.12 -4.74 3.12
N ARG A 263 36.20 -4.56 2.33
CA ARG A 263 36.60 -3.27 1.79
C ARG A 263 35.93 -3.10 0.42
N SER A 264 35.12 -2.06 0.22
CA SER A 264 34.68 -1.68 -1.13
C SER A 264 35.81 -0.87 -1.80
N GLU A 265 36.26 -1.31 -2.96
CA GLU A 265 37.18 -0.56 -3.83
C GLU A 265 36.53 0.71 -4.38
#